data_285d6b62356e28567501767dcc858045
#
_entry.id   285d6b62356e28567501767dcc858045
#
_cell.length_a   1.000
_cell.length_b   1.000
_cell.length_c   1.000
_cell.angle_alpha   90.00
_cell.angle_beta   90.00
_cell.angle_gamma   90.00
#
_symmetry.space_group_name_H-M   'P 1'
#
loop_
_entity.id
_entity.type
_entity.pdbx_description
1 polymer ?
#
loop_
_entity_poly.entity_id
_entity_poly.type
_entity_poly.pdbx_seq_one_letter_code
_entity_poly.pdbx_strand_id
1 'polypeptide(L)'
;IADKAFYGKGNIKRIQILNSNFVHIGNNAFSQMGELERLDIHVADPQQLSLGDNIFGSSGYFNIYVPQGSVGAYQIAEGWSQYAEYFRELEF
;
A
#
# COMPACT_ATOMS: atom_id res chain seq x y z
N ILE A 1 0.15 -9.57 6.62
CA ILE A 1 1.54 -9.07 6.49
C ILE A 1 2.01 -8.66 7.87
N ALA A 2 3.05 -9.30 8.34
CA ALA A 2 3.57 -9.09 9.68
C ALA A 2 4.15 -7.69 9.86
N ASP A 3 4.26 -7.27 11.12
CA ASP A 3 4.95 -6.02 11.45
C ASP A 3 6.37 -6.06 10.88
N LYS A 4 6.77 -4.97 10.27
CA LYS A 4 8.11 -4.82 9.69
C LYS A 4 8.47 -5.87 8.64
N ALA A 5 7.46 -6.49 7.99
CA ALA A 5 7.73 -7.58 7.04
C ALA A 5 8.75 -7.20 5.96
N PHE A 6 8.68 -5.97 5.47
CA PHE A 6 9.59 -5.47 4.44
C PHE A 6 10.40 -4.27 4.92
N TYR A 7 10.45 -4.08 6.23
CA TYR A 7 11.18 -2.95 6.80
C TYR A 7 12.64 -2.98 6.38
N GLY A 8 13.11 -1.86 5.86
CA GLY A 8 14.51 -1.71 5.50
C GLY A 8 14.93 -2.43 4.22
N LYS A 9 14.00 -2.99 3.46
CA LYS A 9 14.29 -3.67 2.20
C LYS A 9 14.51 -2.63 1.09
N GLY A 10 15.63 -1.94 1.16
CA GLY A 10 15.89 -0.79 0.30
C GLY A 10 16.09 -1.10 -1.17
N ASN A 11 16.26 -2.38 -1.54
CA ASN A 11 16.46 -2.78 -2.93
C ASN A 11 15.18 -3.27 -3.61
N ILE A 12 14.05 -3.26 -2.91
CA ILE A 12 12.77 -3.67 -3.51
C ILE A 12 12.12 -2.45 -4.14
N LYS A 13 11.76 -2.56 -5.42
CA LYS A 13 11.15 -1.46 -6.17
C LYS A 13 9.66 -1.62 -6.38
N ARG A 14 9.15 -2.85 -6.33
CA ARG A 14 7.74 -3.13 -6.59
C ARG A 14 7.23 -4.21 -5.66
N ILE A 15 6.04 -3.98 -5.09
CA ILE A 15 5.35 -4.96 -4.27
C ILE A 15 3.94 -5.11 -4.82
N GLN A 16 3.44 -6.34 -4.84
CA GLN A 16 2.07 -6.64 -5.23
C GLN A 16 1.33 -7.30 -4.08
N ILE A 17 0.13 -6.81 -3.80
CA ILE A 17 -0.80 -7.47 -2.88
C ILE A 17 -1.91 -8.03 -3.75
N LEU A 18 -1.94 -9.35 -3.88
CA LEU A 18 -2.92 -10.00 -4.75
C LEU A 18 -4.26 -10.12 -4.01
N ASN A 19 -5.34 -10.15 -4.79
CA ASN A 19 -6.67 -10.26 -4.25
C ASN A 19 -6.78 -11.53 -3.40
N SER A 20 -7.27 -11.36 -2.19
CA SER A 20 -7.54 -12.47 -1.29
C SER A 20 -8.64 -12.02 -0.34
N ASN A 21 -8.91 -12.83 0.67
CA ASN A 21 -9.79 -12.44 1.75
C ASN A 21 -9.13 -11.34 2.57
N PHE A 22 -9.72 -10.98 3.68
CA PHE A 22 -9.22 -9.92 4.54
C PHE A 22 -7.71 -10.03 4.77
N VAL A 23 -7.00 -8.91 4.61
CA VAL A 23 -5.54 -8.83 4.79
C VAL A 23 -5.23 -7.75 5.82
N HIS A 24 -4.34 -8.06 6.75
CA HIS A 24 -3.82 -7.07 7.69
C HIS A 24 -2.39 -6.69 7.29
N ILE A 25 -2.11 -5.40 7.23
CA ILE A 25 -0.78 -4.88 6.97
C ILE A 25 -0.24 -4.36 8.29
N GLY A 26 0.81 -5.00 8.79
CA GLY A 26 1.35 -4.71 10.12
C GLY A 26 2.06 -3.38 10.23
N ASN A 27 2.42 -3.03 11.46
CA ASN A 27 3.11 -1.77 11.75
C ASN A 27 4.45 -1.71 11.03
N ASN A 28 4.74 -0.61 10.37
CA ASN A 28 6.00 -0.38 9.68
C ASN A 28 6.32 -1.43 8.60
N ALA A 29 5.30 -2.11 8.07
CA ALA A 29 5.52 -3.22 7.13
C ALA A 29 6.32 -2.79 5.90
N PHE A 30 6.10 -1.58 5.42
CA PHE A 30 6.77 -1.05 4.23
C PHE A 30 7.59 0.21 4.53
N SER A 31 8.06 0.35 5.77
CA SER A 31 8.87 1.49 6.16
C SER A 31 10.33 1.30 5.74
N GLN A 32 11.06 2.39 5.57
CA GLN A 32 12.48 2.38 5.22
C GLN A 32 12.75 1.69 3.89
N MET A 33 11.87 1.83 2.93
CA MET A 33 11.99 1.26 1.59
C MET A 33 12.34 2.37 0.60
N GLY A 34 13.59 2.82 0.63
CA GLY A 34 13.99 4.01 -0.12
C GLY A 34 13.90 3.89 -1.63
N GLU A 35 13.92 2.68 -2.18
CA GLU A 35 13.83 2.47 -3.63
C GLU A 35 12.46 1.98 -4.09
N LEU A 36 11.49 1.92 -3.18
CA LEU A 36 10.14 1.50 -3.57
C LEU A 36 9.55 2.51 -4.55
N GLU A 37 9.14 2.03 -5.71
CA GLU A 37 8.56 2.85 -6.77
C GLU A 37 7.09 2.60 -6.96
N ARG A 38 6.62 1.42 -6.60
CA ARG A 38 5.26 1.01 -6.95
C ARG A 38 4.72 -0.06 -5.99
N LEU A 39 3.52 0.18 -5.51
CA LEU A 39 2.77 -0.81 -4.74
C LEU A 39 1.47 -1.08 -5.49
N ASP A 40 1.28 -2.31 -5.95
CA ASP A 40 0.06 -2.72 -6.65
C ASP A 40 -0.84 -3.46 -5.67
N ILE A 41 -2.04 -2.95 -5.47
CA ILE A 41 -3.02 -3.58 -4.58
C ILE A 41 -4.19 -4.06 -5.43
N HIS A 42 -4.35 -5.37 -5.54
CA HIS A 42 -5.41 -5.97 -6.34
C HIS A 42 -6.67 -6.25 -5.50
N VAL A 43 -6.97 -5.35 -4.57
CA VAL A 43 -8.13 -5.43 -3.69
C VAL A 43 -8.98 -4.20 -3.94
N ALA A 44 -10.20 -4.39 -4.44
CA ALA A 44 -11.06 -3.28 -4.83
C ALA A 44 -11.63 -2.50 -3.64
N ASP A 45 -11.88 -3.18 -2.54
CA ASP A 45 -12.50 -2.58 -1.36
C ASP A 45 -11.47 -2.35 -0.27
N PRO A 46 -11.12 -1.09 0.04
CA PRO A 46 -10.13 -0.82 1.08
C PRO A 46 -10.53 -1.34 2.46
N GLN A 47 -11.81 -1.63 2.70
CA GLN A 47 -12.24 -2.20 3.97
C GLN A 47 -11.79 -3.65 4.15
N GLN A 48 -11.35 -4.30 3.08
CA GLN A 48 -10.74 -5.63 3.16
C GLN A 48 -9.29 -5.58 3.64
N LEU A 49 -8.75 -4.38 3.83
CA LEU A 49 -7.38 -4.19 4.28
C LEU A 49 -7.39 -3.46 5.62
N SER A 50 -6.78 -4.09 6.61
CA SER A 50 -6.56 -3.47 7.92
C SER A 50 -5.14 -2.95 7.99
N LEU A 51 -4.96 -1.75 8.49
CA LEU A 51 -3.65 -1.11 8.52
C LEU A 51 -3.15 -0.93 9.94
N GLY A 52 -1.89 -1.27 10.15
CA GLY A 52 -1.17 -0.88 11.36
C GLY A 52 -0.71 0.56 11.26
N ASP A 53 0.25 0.94 12.11
CA ASP A 53 0.77 2.29 12.18
C ASP A 53 2.02 2.45 11.31
N ASN A 54 2.18 3.65 10.76
CA ASN A 54 3.41 4.06 10.09
C ASN A 54 3.85 3.10 8.98
N ILE A 55 2.91 2.65 8.18
CA ILE A 55 3.15 1.58 7.19
C ILE A 55 4.26 1.94 6.21
N PHE A 56 4.31 3.19 5.75
CA PHE A 56 5.26 3.66 4.76
C PHE A 56 6.27 4.64 5.33
N GLY A 57 6.54 4.59 6.63
CA GLY A 57 7.42 5.54 7.28
C GLY A 57 8.82 5.55 6.66
N SER A 58 9.32 6.72 6.30
CA SER A 58 10.66 6.92 5.74
C SER A 58 10.91 6.18 4.42
N SER A 59 9.85 5.77 3.74
CA SER A 59 9.95 5.32 2.35
C SER A 59 9.83 6.56 1.46
N GLY A 60 10.46 6.53 0.29
CA GLY A 60 10.41 7.66 -0.63
C GLY A 60 9.02 7.83 -1.24
N TYR A 61 8.90 8.72 -2.20
CA TYR A 61 7.65 8.89 -2.94
C TYR A 61 7.48 7.73 -3.91
N PHE A 62 6.30 7.11 -3.91
CA PHE A 62 5.98 6.00 -4.80
C PHE A 62 4.49 6.09 -5.15
N ASN A 63 4.06 5.35 -6.16
CA ASN A 63 2.66 5.28 -6.54
C ASN A 63 2.02 4.02 -6.02
N ILE A 64 0.75 4.14 -5.60
CA ILE A 64 -0.06 3.00 -5.17
C ILE A 64 -1.12 2.77 -6.24
N TYR A 65 -1.07 1.60 -6.88
CA TYR A 65 -2.01 1.24 -7.94
C TYR A 65 -3.10 0.35 -7.38
N VAL A 66 -4.34 0.73 -7.61
CA VAL A 66 -5.51 -0.02 -7.14
C VAL A 66 -6.43 -0.31 -8.33
N PRO A 67 -7.36 -1.26 -8.20
CA PRO A 67 -8.26 -1.58 -9.33
C PRO A 67 -8.97 -0.36 -9.87
N GLN A 68 -9.27 -0.38 -11.17
CA GLN A 68 -10.01 0.69 -11.80
C GLN A 68 -11.33 0.92 -11.07
N GLY A 69 -11.64 2.19 -10.82
CA GLY A 69 -12.81 2.57 -10.07
C GLY A 69 -12.64 2.61 -8.56
N SER A 70 -11.49 2.18 -8.05
CA SER A 70 -11.26 2.11 -6.60
C SER A 70 -10.46 3.28 -6.03
N VAL A 71 -9.86 4.11 -6.87
CA VAL A 71 -9.01 5.21 -6.39
C VAL A 71 -9.76 6.10 -5.39
N GLY A 72 -10.97 6.53 -5.74
CA GLY A 72 -11.74 7.40 -4.85
C GLY A 72 -12.03 6.77 -3.50
N ALA A 73 -12.35 5.47 -3.48
CA ALA A 73 -12.62 4.76 -2.24
C ALA A 73 -11.38 4.71 -1.34
N TYR A 74 -10.21 4.48 -1.92
CA TYR A 74 -8.96 4.48 -1.15
C TYR A 74 -8.60 5.86 -0.65
N GLN A 75 -8.85 6.89 -1.44
CA GLN A 75 -8.48 8.26 -1.07
C GLN A 75 -9.23 8.77 0.15
N ILE A 76 -10.41 8.23 0.42
CA ILE A 76 -11.22 8.63 1.59
C ILE A 76 -11.20 7.59 2.70
N ALA A 77 -10.61 6.42 2.48
CA ALA A 77 -10.59 5.35 3.48
C ALA A 77 -9.69 5.72 4.65
N GLU A 78 -10.13 5.34 5.85
CA GLU A 78 -9.34 5.58 7.05
C GLU A 78 -7.99 4.87 6.94
N GLY A 79 -6.93 5.58 7.28
CA GLY A 79 -5.56 5.08 7.19
C GLY A 79 -4.94 5.24 5.81
N TRP A 80 -5.74 5.20 4.75
CA TRP A 80 -5.26 5.39 3.39
C TRP A 80 -5.32 6.86 2.95
N SER A 81 -6.22 7.65 3.52
CA SER A 81 -6.46 9.02 3.06
C SER A 81 -5.23 9.91 3.15
N GLN A 82 -4.32 9.63 4.07
CA GLN A 82 -3.07 10.39 4.17
C GLN A 82 -2.16 10.19 2.97
N TYR A 83 -2.42 9.17 2.16
CA TYR A 83 -1.66 8.87 0.95
C TYR A 83 -2.48 9.16 -0.31
N ALA A 84 -3.49 10.02 -0.21
CA ALA A 84 -4.45 10.25 -1.30
C ALA A 84 -3.78 10.59 -2.63
N GLU A 85 -2.68 11.32 -2.61
CA GLU A 85 -1.98 11.74 -3.83
C GLU A 85 -1.17 10.63 -4.48
N TYR A 86 -0.98 9.50 -3.80
CA TYR A 86 -0.17 8.40 -4.28
C TYR A 86 -0.96 7.44 -5.17
N PHE A 87 -2.30 7.51 -5.15
CA PHE A 87 -3.14 6.50 -5.78
C PHE A 87 -3.25 6.69 -7.28
N ARG A 88 -3.17 5.57 -8.01
CA ARG A 88 -3.33 5.48 -9.45
C ARG A 88 -4.15 4.24 -9.76
N GLU A 89 -4.73 4.18 -10.95
CA GLU A 89 -5.47 3.00 -11.37
C GLU A 89 -4.55 1.98 -12.02
N LEU A 90 -4.76 0.70 -11.69
CA LEU A 90 -4.10 -0.39 -12.37
C LEU A 90 -4.51 -0.39 -13.83
N GLU A 91 -3.57 -0.70 -14.72
CA GLU A 91 -3.81 -0.79 -16.15
C GLU A 91 -4.05 -2.25 -16.52
N PHE A 92 -5.15 -2.51 -17.20
CA PHE A 92 -5.48 -3.84 -17.70
C PHE A 92 -5.96 -3.74 -19.12
#